data_f582f8393da2580c6bbecbe61649c65a
#
_entry.id   f582f8393da2580c6bbecbe61649c65a
#
_cell.length_a   1.000
_cell.length_b   1.000
_cell.length_c   1.000
_cell.angle_alpha   90.00
_cell.angle_beta   90.00
_cell.angle_gamma   90.00
#
_symmetry.space_group_name_H-M   'P 1'
#
loop_
_entity.id
_entity.type
_entity.pdbx_description
1 polymer ?
#
loop_
_entity_poly.entity_id
_entity_poly.type
_entity_poly.pdbx_seq_one_letter_code
_entity_poly.pdbx_strand_id
1 'polypeptide(L)'
;YGDVNSTSIGDYHHPKTRFTGSGGANGIATFVNTVIMMQHEKRRFIDKVDYITSPGWMGGPTGRADAGLPDNRGPLKAVTDKGVMEFDQKTKRMYLAGYYETSSVEDIIENTGFEMDCSKAVLLEPPTPDLIKIIREDIDPGQAFIKPEA
;
A
#
# COMPACT_ATOMS: atom_id res chain seq x y z
N TYR A 1 -1.77 1.54 -9.02
CA TYR A 1 -2.49 0.29 -9.25
C TYR A 1 -2.24 -0.76 -8.16
N GLY A 2 -1.39 -0.48 -7.16
CA GLY A 2 -1.12 -1.37 -6.03
C GLY A 2 -0.25 -2.58 -6.36
N ASP A 3 0.51 -2.51 -7.43
CA ASP A 3 1.54 -3.50 -7.74
C ASP A 3 2.72 -3.33 -6.78
N VAL A 4 3.23 -4.43 -6.22
CA VAL A 4 4.32 -4.37 -5.23
C VAL A 4 5.57 -5.04 -5.77
N ASN A 5 6.70 -4.34 -5.64
CA ASN A 5 8.02 -4.83 -6.00
C ASN A 5 8.83 -5.18 -4.75
N SER A 6 9.14 -6.45 -4.58
CA SER A 6 10.09 -6.96 -3.59
C SER A 6 11.18 -7.84 -4.25
N THR A 7 11.41 -7.64 -5.54
CA THR A 7 12.39 -8.41 -6.32
C THR A 7 13.63 -7.61 -6.66
N SER A 8 13.50 -6.50 -7.40
CA SER A 8 14.66 -5.72 -7.84
C SER A 8 14.33 -4.30 -8.24
N ILE A 9 15.28 -3.40 -8.10
CA ILE A 9 15.25 -2.05 -8.67
C ILE A 9 16.21 -2.04 -9.87
N GLY A 10 15.75 -1.49 -11.00
CA GLY A 10 16.44 -1.48 -12.28
C GLY A 10 16.21 -2.75 -13.09
N ASP A 11 17.10 -3.04 -14.03
CA ASP A 11 17.02 -4.22 -14.89
C ASP A 11 17.03 -5.52 -14.06
N TYR A 12 16.20 -6.48 -14.43
CA TYR A 12 16.07 -7.73 -13.67
C TYR A 12 17.35 -8.55 -13.65
N HIS A 13 18.11 -8.58 -14.75
CA HIS A 13 19.34 -9.38 -14.86
C HIS A 13 20.56 -8.63 -14.31
N HIS A 14 20.53 -7.29 -14.34
CA HIS A 14 21.58 -6.38 -13.85
C HIS A 14 21.02 -5.36 -12.87
N PRO A 15 20.44 -5.78 -11.72
CA PRO A 15 19.72 -4.88 -10.85
C PRO A 15 20.67 -3.94 -10.09
N LYS A 16 20.24 -2.69 -9.93
CA LYS A 16 20.85 -1.74 -9.00
C LYS A 16 20.71 -2.21 -7.55
N THR A 17 19.56 -2.81 -7.24
CA THR A 17 19.28 -3.40 -5.94
C THR A 17 18.51 -4.70 -6.12
N ARG A 18 18.90 -5.75 -5.41
CA ARG A 18 18.18 -7.02 -5.33
C ARG A 18 17.56 -7.16 -3.94
N PHE A 19 16.26 -7.47 -3.89
CA PHE A 19 15.54 -7.78 -2.67
C PHE A 19 15.41 -9.28 -2.46
N THR A 20 14.89 -9.67 -1.32
CA THR A 20 14.73 -11.07 -0.90
C THR A 20 13.57 -11.81 -1.59
N GLY A 21 12.72 -11.10 -2.34
CA GLY A 21 11.52 -11.66 -2.96
C GLY A 21 10.28 -11.50 -2.10
N SER A 22 9.22 -12.20 -2.47
CA SER A 22 7.89 -12.04 -1.86
C SER A 22 7.56 -13.04 -0.76
N GLY A 23 8.32 -14.14 -0.63
CA GLY A 23 7.81 -15.28 0.12
C GLY A 23 6.43 -15.71 -0.41
N GLY A 24 5.45 -15.83 0.46
CA GLY A 24 4.07 -16.16 0.09
C GLY A 24 3.24 -15.00 -0.47
N ALA A 25 3.73 -13.74 -0.40
CA ALA A 25 2.94 -12.56 -0.76
C ALA A 25 2.52 -12.53 -2.23
N ASN A 26 3.30 -13.10 -3.16
CA ASN A 26 2.89 -13.26 -4.56
C ASN A 26 1.62 -14.09 -4.69
N GLY A 27 1.57 -15.28 -4.09
CA GLY A 27 0.40 -16.15 -4.12
C GLY A 27 -0.81 -15.52 -3.44
N ILE A 28 -0.61 -14.87 -2.29
CA ILE A 28 -1.67 -14.14 -1.58
C ILE A 28 -2.24 -13.05 -2.50
N ALA A 29 -1.40 -12.17 -3.06
CA ALA A 29 -1.84 -11.09 -3.93
C ALA A 29 -2.49 -11.58 -5.24
N THR A 30 -2.16 -12.80 -5.68
CA THR A 30 -2.79 -13.42 -6.85
C THR A 30 -4.23 -13.84 -6.58
N PHE A 31 -4.50 -14.49 -5.45
CA PHE A 31 -5.77 -15.19 -5.21
C PHE A 31 -6.68 -14.57 -4.16
N VAL A 32 -6.20 -13.59 -3.38
CA VAL A 32 -6.94 -13.02 -2.25
C VAL A 32 -6.98 -11.49 -2.35
N ASN A 33 -8.02 -10.89 -1.80
CA ASN A 33 -8.03 -9.44 -1.58
C ASN A 33 -7.00 -9.06 -0.51
N THR A 34 -6.25 -8.01 -0.75
CA THR A 34 -5.12 -7.61 0.11
C THR A 34 -5.27 -6.19 0.62
N VAL A 35 -4.65 -5.94 1.76
CA VAL A 35 -4.35 -4.59 2.25
C VAL A 35 -2.83 -4.43 2.25
N ILE A 36 -2.35 -3.39 1.60
CA ILE A 36 -0.92 -3.06 1.54
C ILE A 36 -0.61 -2.15 2.73
N MET A 37 0.40 -2.49 3.53
CA MET A 37 0.85 -1.65 4.64
C MET A 37 2.31 -1.30 4.47
N MET A 38 2.64 0.00 4.49
CA MET A 38 4.02 0.48 4.36
C MET A 38 4.15 1.94 4.80
N GLN A 39 5.37 2.40 5.03
CA GLN A 39 5.66 3.81 5.23
C GLN A 39 5.42 4.60 3.94
N HIS A 40 4.87 5.81 4.06
CA HIS A 40 4.57 6.70 2.94
C HIS A 40 5.80 7.52 2.57
N GLU A 41 6.58 7.00 1.65
CA GLU A 41 7.80 7.63 1.15
C GLU A 41 7.78 7.68 -0.39
N LYS A 42 8.20 8.79 -0.98
CA LYS A 42 8.23 8.99 -2.43
C LYS A 42 8.94 7.88 -3.20
N ARG A 43 9.99 7.30 -2.62
CA ARG A 43 10.73 6.17 -3.22
C ARG A 43 9.94 4.86 -3.24
N ARG A 44 8.86 4.76 -2.45
CA ARG A 44 7.98 3.58 -2.37
C ARG A 44 6.71 3.77 -3.18
N PHE A 45 6.19 5.00 -3.22
CA PHE A 45 4.99 5.38 -3.98
C PHE A 45 5.41 5.95 -5.33
N ILE A 46 5.77 5.07 -6.26
CA ILE A 46 6.20 5.39 -7.62
C ILE A 46 5.12 5.04 -8.64
N ASP A 47 5.12 5.73 -9.79
CA ASP A 47 4.10 5.52 -10.82
C ASP A 47 4.12 4.09 -11.38
N LYS A 48 5.32 3.55 -11.61
CA LYS A 48 5.52 2.20 -12.14
C LYS A 48 6.69 1.52 -11.45
N VAL A 49 6.46 0.31 -10.94
CA VAL A 49 7.52 -0.53 -10.38
C VAL A 49 8.35 -1.19 -11.48
N ASP A 50 9.65 -1.38 -11.24
CA ASP A 50 10.55 -2.03 -12.20
C ASP A 50 10.25 -3.52 -12.37
N TYR A 51 9.68 -4.14 -11.35
CA TYR A 51 9.27 -5.54 -11.35
C TYR A 51 8.01 -5.74 -10.51
N ILE A 52 7.01 -6.43 -11.04
CA ILE A 52 5.80 -6.78 -10.29
C ILE A 52 6.05 -8.12 -9.60
N THR A 53 6.37 -8.08 -8.31
CA THR A 53 6.51 -9.28 -7.51
C THR A 53 5.16 -9.78 -7.01
N SER A 54 4.35 -8.88 -6.48
CA SER A 54 2.98 -9.17 -6.02
C SER A 54 2.00 -8.33 -6.83
N PRO A 55 1.11 -8.97 -7.61
CA PRO A 55 0.24 -8.25 -8.52
C PRO A 55 -0.84 -7.44 -7.78
N GLY A 56 -0.95 -6.17 -8.13
CA GLY A 56 -2.08 -5.32 -7.83
C GLY A 56 -3.13 -5.39 -8.92
N TRP A 57 -3.54 -4.22 -9.44
CA TRP A 57 -4.48 -4.12 -10.56
C TRP A 57 -3.76 -4.08 -11.94
N MET A 58 -2.42 -4.18 -11.95
CA MET A 58 -1.60 -4.41 -13.14
C MET A 58 -1.91 -3.46 -14.31
N GLY A 59 -1.95 -2.15 -14.01
CA GLY A 59 -2.15 -1.11 -15.01
C GLY A 59 -3.62 -0.77 -15.33
N GLY A 60 -4.59 -1.41 -14.70
CA GLY A 60 -5.99 -1.00 -14.88
C GLY A 60 -7.03 -2.11 -14.77
N PRO A 61 -8.25 -1.84 -15.26
CA PRO A 61 -9.40 -2.70 -15.03
C PRO A 61 -9.29 -4.09 -15.69
N THR A 62 -8.52 -4.22 -16.76
CA THR A 62 -8.32 -5.51 -17.46
C THR A 62 -6.96 -6.15 -17.14
N GLY A 63 -6.05 -5.43 -16.48
CA GLY A 63 -4.66 -5.86 -16.31
C GLY A 63 -4.50 -7.24 -15.70
N ARG A 64 -5.32 -7.58 -14.69
CA ARG A 64 -5.28 -8.91 -14.08
C ARG A 64 -5.80 -9.99 -15.05
N ALA A 65 -6.93 -9.75 -15.72
CA ALA A 65 -7.49 -10.70 -16.70
C ALA A 65 -6.52 -10.93 -17.88
N ASP A 66 -5.90 -9.85 -18.39
CA ASP A 66 -4.91 -9.93 -19.48
C ASP A 66 -3.67 -10.74 -19.07
N ALA A 67 -3.34 -10.75 -17.77
CA ALA A 67 -2.26 -11.56 -17.21
C ALA A 67 -2.71 -13.00 -16.81
N GLY A 68 -3.97 -13.38 -17.05
CA GLY A 68 -4.50 -14.69 -16.66
C GLY A 68 -4.75 -14.86 -15.18
N LEU A 69 -4.88 -13.76 -14.42
CA LEU A 69 -5.14 -13.76 -12.97
C LEU A 69 -6.63 -13.54 -12.69
N PRO A 70 -7.13 -13.96 -11.51
CA PRO A 70 -8.49 -13.63 -11.08
C PRO A 70 -8.70 -12.10 -11.05
N ASP A 71 -9.66 -11.59 -11.82
CA ASP A 71 -9.97 -10.17 -11.97
C ASP A 71 -10.89 -9.61 -10.87
N ASN A 72 -11.53 -10.51 -10.11
CA ASN A 72 -12.41 -10.19 -8.99
C ASN A 72 -11.67 -10.14 -7.63
N ARG A 73 -10.35 -10.20 -7.65
CA ARG A 73 -9.47 -10.11 -6.48
C ARG A 73 -8.39 -9.05 -6.74
N GLY A 74 -7.86 -8.46 -5.68
CA GLY A 74 -6.80 -7.45 -5.77
C GLY A 74 -6.68 -6.62 -4.51
N PRO A 75 -5.82 -5.58 -4.52
CA PRO A 75 -5.68 -4.71 -3.37
C PRO A 75 -6.96 -3.89 -3.14
N LEU A 76 -7.40 -3.87 -1.88
CA LEU A 76 -8.54 -3.07 -1.44
C LEU A 76 -8.08 -1.68 -0.99
N LYS A 77 -6.98 -1.64 -0.21
CA LYS A 77 -6.45 -0.43 0.40
C LYS A 77 -4.93 -0.48 0.46
N ALA A 78 -4.34 0.71 0.51
CA ALA A 78 -2.99 0.91 1.01
C ALA A 78 -3.05 1.79 2.26
N VAL A 79 -2.53 1.28 3.37
CA VAL A 79 -2.50 1.96 4.68
C VAL A 79 -1.07 2.34 4.97
N THR A 80 -0.85 3.60 5.33
CA THR A 80 0.49 4.13 5.63
C THR A 80 0.51 4.83 6.98
N ASP A 81 1.64 5.35 7.38
CA ASP A 81 1.81 6.24 8.52
C ASP A 81 1.19 7.63 8.32
N LYS A 82 0.79 7.99 7.07
CA LYS A 82 0.24 9.31 6.73
C LYS A 82 -1.26 9.27 6.41
N GLY A 83 -1.77 8.15 5.91
CA GLY A 83 -3.17 8.05 5.51
C GLY A 83 -3.53 6.73 4.86
N VAL A 84 -4.75 6.69 4.35
CA VAL A 84 -5.36 5.51 3.72
C VAL A 84 -5.71 5.84 2.28
N MET A 85 -5.20 5.06 1.36
CA MET A 85 -5.54 5.09 -0.05
C MET A 85 -6.46 3.91 -0.39
N GLU A 86 -7.36 4.14 -1.34
CA GLU A 86 -8.24 3.12 -1.92
C GLU A 86 -8.09 3.10 -3.44
N PHE A 87 -8.78 2.16 -4.09
CA PHE A 87 -8.70 1.99 -5.53
C PHE A 87 -10.08 2.25 -6.16
N ASP A 88 -10.11 3.13 -7.14
CA ASP A 88 -11.33 3.44 -7.90
C ASP A 88 -11.87 2.18 -8.59
N GLN A 89 -13.17 1.94 -8.49
CA GLN A 89 -13.78 0.71 -8.95
C GLN A 89 -13.72 0.53 -10.48
N LYS A 90 -13.71 1.63 -11.23
CA LYS A 90 -13.71 1.61 -12.70
C LYS A 90 -12.31 1.66 -13.29
N THR A 91 -11.50 2.58 -12.83
CA THR A 91 -10.14 2.82 -13.36
C THR A 91 -9.08 1.99 -12.68
N LYS A 92 -9.37 1.47 -11.48
CA LYS A 92 -8.42 0.77 -10.62
C LYS A 92 -7.21 1.64 -10.20
N ARG A 93 -7.25 2.95 -10.41
CA ARG A 93 -6.22 3.86 -9.92
C ARG A 93 -6.39 4.10 -8.42
N MET A 94 -5.26 4.26 -7.76
CA MET A 94 -5.20 4.64 -6.35
C MET A 94 -5.63 6.09 -6.19
N TYR A 95 -6.40 6.38 -5.15
CA TYR A 95 -6.78 7.72 -4.72
C TYR A 95 -6.65 7.84 -3.20
N LEU A 96 -6.48 9.06 -2.69
CA LEU A 96 -6.45 9.32 -1.25
C LEU A 96 -7.89 9.29 -0.70
N ALA A 97 -8.19 8.32 0.15
CA ALA A 97 -9.48 8.20 0.82
C ALA A 97 -9.52 8.97 2.14
N GLY A 98 -8.40 9.00 2.87
CA GLY A 98 -8.30 9.75 4.11
C GLY A 98 -6.88 9.91 4.61
N TYR A 99 -6.68 10.90 5.48
CA TYR A 99 -5.38 11.22 6.08
C TYR A 99 -5.50 11.39 7.59
N TYR A 100 -4.41 11.17 8.31
CA TYR A 100 -4.36 11.31 9.76
C TYR A 100 -4.04 12.76 10.15
N GLU A 101 -4.39 13.15 11.37
CA GLU A 101 -4.11 14.50 11.90
C GLU A 101 -2.61 14.82 12.01
N THR A 102 -1.77 13.79 12.02
CA THR A 102 -0.31 13.91 12.03
C THR A 102 0.30 14.18 10.64
N SER A 103 -0.53 14.26 9.59
CA SER A 103 -0.10 14.54 8.22
C SER A 103 -1.08 15.52 7.53
N SER A 104 -0.83 15.83 6.26
CA SER A 104 -1.73 16.63 5.43
C SER A 104 -1.81 16.07 4.02
N VAL A 105 -2.79 16.54 3.25
CA VAL A 105 -2.91 16.19 1.82
C VAL A 105 -1.66 16.60 1.05
N GLU A 106 -1.10 17.79 1.35
CA GLU A 106 0.10 18.32 0.73
C GLU A 106 1.32 17.45 1.04
N ASP A 107 1.50 17.03 2.30
CA ASP A 107 2.58 16.14 2.71
C ASP A 107 2.49 14.77 2.01
N ILE A 108 1.29 14.24 1.86
CA ILE A 108 1.06 12.98 1.14
C ILE A 108 1.39 13.13 -0.35
N ILE A 109 0.96 14.22 -1.00
CA ILE A 109 1.27 14.51 -2.41
C ILE A 109 2.79 14.64 -2.61
N GLU A 110 3.48 15.38 -1.75
CA GLU A 110 4.93 15.57 -1.82
C GLU A 110 5.69 14.24 -1.73
N ASN A 111 5.20 13.32 -0.91
CA ASN A 111 5.76 11.98 -0.71
C ASN A 111 5.21 10.91 -1.67
N THR A 112 4.45 11.31 -2.70
CA THR A 112 3.95 10.44 -3.76
C THR A 112 4.63 10.76 -5.09
N GLY A 113 5.06 9.73 -5.82
CA GLY A 113 5.79 9.87 -7.08
C GLY A 113 4.90 9.85 -8.33
N PHE A 114 3.58 9.99 -8.18
CA PHE A 114 2.60 10.02 -9.26
C PHE A 114 1.44 10.96 -8.90
N GLU A 115 0.68 11.37 -9.90
CA GLU A 115 -0.53 12.16 -9.68
C GLU A 115 -1.62 11.30 -9.03
N MET A 116 -2.06 11.68 -7.83
CA MET A 116 -3.07 10.98 -7.04
C MET A 116 -4.29 11.87 -6.84
N ASP A 117 -5.48 11.33 -7.11
CA ASP A 117 -6.75 12.01 -6.84
C ASP A 117 -6.95 12.13 -5.32
N CYS A 118 -7.00 13.34 -4.82
CA CYS A 118 -7.26 13.66 -3.41
C CYS A 118 -8.63 14.32 -3.18
N SER A 119 -9.48 14.39 -4.20
CA SER A 119 -10.78 15.09 -4.14
C SER A 119 -11.75 14.51 -3.11
N LYS A 120 -11.54 13.24 -2.73
CA LYS A 120 -12.36 12.51 -1.75
C LYS A 120 -11.70 12.39 -0.37
N ALA A 121 -10.52 13.00 -0.19
CA ALA A 121 -9.77 12.87 1.04
C ALA A 121 -10.50 13.49 2.23
N VAL A 122 -10.62 12.74 3.32
CA VAL A 122 -11.20 13.19 4.58
C VAL A 122 -10.21 13.02 5.72
N LEU A 123 -10.29 13.88 6.73
CA LEU A 123 -9.56 13.68 7.97
C LEU A 123 -10.14 12.45 8.68
N LEU A 124 -9.28 11.48 8.99
CA LEU A 124 -9.67 10.26 9.68
C LEU A 124 -9.73 10.49 11.19
N GLU A 125 -10.75 9.92 11.81
CA GLU A 125 -10.84 9.92 13.28
C GLU A 125 -9.72 9.07 13.88
N PRO A 126 -9.08 9.53 14.97
CA PRO A 126 -8.08 8.74 15.66
C PRO A 126 -8.72 7.52 16.32
N PRO A 127 -7.94 6.45 16.57
CA PRO A 127 -8.45 5.29 17.31
C PRO A 127 -8.88 5.69 18.73
N THR A 128 -9.92 5.05 19.21
CA THR A 128 -10.42 5.32 20.58
C THR A 128 -9.38 4.90 21.65
N PRO A 129 -9.35 5.57 22.80
CA PRO A 129 -8.46 5.18 23.90
C PRO A 129 -8.59 3.71 24.31
N ASP A 130 -9.81 3.16 24.30
CA ASP A 130 -10.05 1.75 24.59
C ASP A 130 -9.42 0.80 23.58
N LEU A 131 -9.49 1.15 22.28
CA LEU A 131 -8.82 0.37 21.24
C LEU A 131 -7.30 0.39 21.40
N ILE A 132 -6.74 1.56 21.71
CA ILE A 132 -5.29 1.71 21.97
C ILE A 132 -4.90 0.87 23.18
N LYS A 133 -5.71 0.87 24.25
CA LYS A 133 -5.47 0.07 25.43
C LYS A 133 -5.46 -1.42 25.14
N ILE A 134 -6.46 -1.94 24.42
CA ILE A 134 -6.52 -3.34 23.98
C ILE A 134 -5.26 -3.72 23.18
N ILE A 135 -4.85 -2.87 22.24
CA ILE A 135 -3.65 -3.14 21.43
C ILE A 135 -2.40 -3.22 22.30
N ARG A 136 -2.22 -2.29 23.23
CA ARG A 136 -1.00 -2.18 24.05
C ARG A 136 -0.95 -3.16 25.21
N GLU A 137 -2.07 -3.47 25.82
CA GLU A 137 -2.11 -4.30 27.03
C GLU A 137 -2.43 -5.78 26.73
N ASP A 138 -3.31 -6.06 25.75
CA ASP A 138 -3.78 -7.41 25.49
C ASP A 138 -3.11 -8.05 24.27
N ILE A 139 -2.88 -7.27 23.19
CA ILE A 139 -2.37 -7.80 21.92
C ILE A 139 -0.85 -7.73 21.86
N ASP A 140 -0.24 -6.59 22.19
CA ASP A 140 1.21 -6.38 22.12
C ASP A 140 1.79 -5.80 23.44
N PRO A 141 1.60 -6.48 24.58
CA PRO A 141 2.09 -6.00 25.88
C PRO A 141 3.62 -5.90 25.94
N GLY A 142 4.31 -6.69 25.14
CA GLY A 142 5.76 -6.67 25.00
C GLY A 142 6.30 -5.62 24.04
N GLN A 143 5.43 -4.84 23.39
CA GLN A 143 5.79 -3.83 22.38
C GLN A 143 6.71 -4.38 21.28
N ALA A 144 6.44 -5.63 20.85
CA ALA A 144 7.24 -6.32 19.85
C ALA A 144 6.96 -5.78 18.45
N PHE A 145 5.72 -5.34 18.19
CA PHE A 145 5.26 -4.86 16.89
C PHE A 145 5.03 -3.35 16.89
N ILE A 146 4.41 -2.82 17.93
CA ILE A 146 4.05 -1.40 18.03
C ILE A 146 4.90 -0.76 19.12
N LYS A 147 6.03 -0.18 18.73
CA LYS A 147 6.88 0.56 19.67
C LYS A 147 6.23 1.89 20.04
N PRO A 148 6.35 2.35 21.31
CA PRO A 148 6.02 3.72 21.64
C PRO A 148 6.89 4.65 20.81
N GLU A 149 6.31 5.78 20.39
CA GLU A 149 7.11 6.87 19.83
C GLU A 149 8.15 7.31 20.87
N ALA A 150 9.40 7.43 20.41
CA ALA A 150 10.53 7.85 21.23
C ALA A 150 10.47 9.36 21.49
#